data_9d6bfbe71197effccc67b0db4efb14e3
#
_entry.id   9d6bfbe71197effccc67b0db4efb14e3
#
_cell.length_a   1.000
_cell.length_b   1.000
_cell.length_c   1.000
_cell.angle_alpha   90.00
_cell.angle_beta   90.00
_cell.angle_gamma   90.00
#
_symmetry.space_group_name_H-M   'P 1'
#
loop_
_entity.id
_entity.type
_entity.pdbx_description
1 polymer ?
#
loop_
_entity_poly.entity_id
_entity_poly.type
_entity_poly.pdbx_seq_one_letter_code
_entity_poly.pdbx_strand_id
1 'polypeptide(L)'
;YIGYYLYKGQETPGGMPRIIEDELFERVHHILDRNKKAPARARGREEYLLTTKLFCGYCREMMTGYGGTGKSGKTYHYYACNNFKRRKCKKKVISKEKIEDRVVLECRKLLTDSNIERIAASVSEVCESNRDTASIKRIRAAIQEADTAIENLWKALERGQAADMITERIEKRQHEKEELQAQLAVEMAKQVTLTAPQVRAYLYSLRQGDKNDENIKRGIINIFLRAVYLYDDRFTLVLNGSDTPITIDDILLDEIEEGLEGDLTSCEGCSSLVADAP
;
A
#
# COMPACT_ATOMS: atom_id res chain seq x y z
N TYR A 1 17.29 -11.73 3.69
CA TYR A 1 17.55 -10.44 3.06
C TYR A 1 18.42 -9.51 3.92
N ILE A 2 18.43 -9.67 5.25
CA ILE A 2 19.23 -8.90 6.23
C ILE A 2 20.53 -9.58 6.63
N GLY A 3 21.00 -10.59 5.88
CA GLY A 3 22.28 -11.26 6.10
C GLY A 3 22.26 -12.42 7.09
N TYR A 4 21.08 -12.87 7.54
CA TYR A 4 20.95 -14.04 8.40
C TYR A 4 20.65 -15.30 7.60
N TYR A 5 21.31 -16.39 8.00
CA TYR A 5 21.02 -17.72 7.50
C TYR A 5 20.38 -18.57 8.61
N LEU A 6 19.22 -19.15 8.32
CA LEU A 6 18.51 -20.01 9.27
C LEU A 6 18.68 -21.48 8.87
N TYR A 7 19.32 -22.29 9.72
CA TYR A 7 19.46 -23.72 9.52
C TYR A 7 19.07 -24.48 10.78
N LYS A 8 18.14 -25.43 10.66
CA LYS A 8 17.62 -26.25 11.77
C LYS A 8 17.21 -25.44 13.02
N GLY A 9 16.69 -24.23 12.83
CA GLY A 9 16.27 -23.36 13.93
C GLY A 9 17.36 -22.51 14.56
N GLN A 10 18.60 -22.59 14.07
CA GLN A 10 19.70 -21.71 14.49
C GLN A 10 19.93 -20.59 13.48
N GLU A 11 19.94 -19.37 13.98
CA GLU A 11 20.23 -18.18 13.18
C GLU A 11 21.73 -17.89 13.20
N THR A 12 22.35 -17.82 12.04
CA THR A 12 23.75 -17.47 11.87
C THR A 12 23.85 -16.10 11.21
N PRO A 13 24.29 -15.07 11.94
CA PRO A 13 24.52 -13.75 11.35
C PRO A 13 25.70 -13.79 10.37
N GLY A 14 25.60 -13.07 9.26
CA GLY A 14 26.65 -13.00 8.24
C GLY A 14 26.75 -14.21 7.31
N GLY A 15 25.85 -15.19 7.43
CA GLY A 15 25.84 -16.39 6.58
C GLY A 15 25.39 -16.14 5.13
N MET A 16 24.84 -14.98 4.83
CA MET A 16 24.44 -14.51 3.49
C MET A 16 24.75 -13.03 3.31
N PRO A 17 24.97 -12.56 2.06
CA PRO A 17 25.09 -11.13 1.78
C PRO A 17 23.83 -10.38 2.20
N ARG A 18 24.02 -9.24 2.89
CA ARG A 18 22.92 -8.34 3.21
C ARG A 18 22.45 -7.60 1.96
N ILE A 19 21.14 -7.61 1.69
CA ILE A 19 20.53 -7.00 0.50
C ILE A 19 19.76 -5.73 0.89
N ILE A 20 19.11 -5.73 2.08
CA ILE A 20 18.29 -4.62 2.55
C ILE A 20 18.65 -4.26 3.99
N GLU A 21 18.35 -3.00 4.38
CA GLU A 21 18.54 -2.49 5.73
C GLU A 21 17.51 -3.06 6.71
N ASP A 22 17.89 -3.20 8.00
CA ASP A 22 17.03 -3.75 9.04
C ASP A 22 15.73 -2.96 9.18
N GLU A 23 15.80 -1.64 9.16
CA GLU A 23 14.63 -0.76 9.27
C GLU A 23 13.60 -1.00 8.16
N LEU A 24 14.05 -1.18 6.93
CA LEU A 24 13.18 -1.50 5.79
C LEU A 24 12.59 -2.89 5.96
N PHE A 25 13.38 -3.87 6.39
CA PHE A 25 12.94 -5.24 6.62
C PHE A 25 11.86 -5.30 7.70
N GLU A 26 12.08 -4.65 8.85
CA GLU A 26 11.12 -4.60 9.95
C GLU A 26 9.82 -3.91 9.54
N ARG A 27 9.90 -2.79 8.83
CA ARG A 27 8.75 -2.06 8.31
C ARG A 27 7.91 -2.93 7.36
N VAL A 28 8.54 -3.65 6.44
CA VAL A 28 7.87 -4.58 5.53
C VAL A 28 7.25 -5.75 6.30
N HIS A 29 7.96 -6.34 7.26
CA HIS A 29 7.45 -7.42 8.11
C HIS A 29 6.22 -6.99 8.90
N HIS A 30 6.25 -5.81 9.50
CA HIS A 30 5.11 -5.26 10.22
C HIS A 30 3.88 -5.08 9.30
N ILE A 31 4.10 -4.63 8.06
CA ILE A 31 3.02 -4.52 7.06
C ILE A 31 2.49 -5.91 6.68
N LEU A 32 3.36 -6.88 6.44
CA LEU A 32 2.99 -8.26 6.10
C LEU A 32 2.19 -8.93 7.22
N ASP A 33 2.62 -8.79 8.47
CA ASP A 33 1.92 -9.38 9.62
C ASP A 33 0.54 -8.75 9.83
N ARG A 34 0.41 -7.45 9.60
CA ARG A 34 -0.89 -6.78 9.57
C ARG A 34 -1.78 -7.33 8.46
N ASN A 35 -1.22 -7.56 7.28
CA ASN A 35 -1.95 -8.06 6.11
C ASN A 35 -2.31 -9.55 6.20
N LYS A 36 -1.53 -10.38 6.90
CA LYS A 36 -1.87 -11.80 7.16
C LYS A 36 -3.21 -11.96 7.88
N LYS A 37 -3.60 -10.97 8.71
CA LYS A 37 -4.89 -10.95 9.42
C LYS A 37 -6.03 -10.40 8.56
N ALA A 38 -5.75 -9.90 7.37
CA ALA A 38 -6.76 -9.33 6.49
C ALA A 38 -7.53 -10.42 5.75
N PRO A 39 -8.87 -10.32 5.67
CA PRO A 39 -9.67 -11.25 4.90
C PRO A 39 -9.29 -11.19 3.40
N ALA A 40 -9.31 -12.34 2.73
CA ALA A 40 -9.02 -12.43 1.31
C ALA A 40 -10.02 -11.58 0.50
N ARG A 41 -9.53 -10.57 -0.21
CA ARG A 41 -10.34 -9.62 -0.99
C ARG A 41 -11.06 -10.22 -2.19
N ALA A 42 -10.59 -11.35 -2.72
CA ALA A 42 -10.92 -11.80 -4.07
C ALA A 42 -12.17 -12.68 -4.21
N ARG A 43 -12.91 -12.99 -3.15
CA ARG A 43 -14.03 -13.96 -3.21
C ARG A 43 -15.40 -13.43 -2.81
N GLY A 44 -15.51 -12.16 -2.40
CA GLY A 44 -16.79 -11.57 -2.01
C GLY A 44 -17.50 -10.96 -3.22
N ARG A 45 -18.81 -11.22 -3.36
CA ARG A 45 -19.69 -10.52 -4.34
C ARG A 45 -19.80 -9.03 -4.01
N GLU A 46 -19.47 -8.64 -2.78
CA GLU A 46 -19.58 -7.29 -2.26
C GLU A 46 -18.21 -6.76 -1.83
N GLU A 47 -17.85 -5.58 -2.29
CA GLU A 47 -16.59 -4.93 -1.94
C GLU A 47 -16.76 -4.05 -0.70
N TYR A 48 -15.82 -4.18 0.24
CA TYR A 48 -15.77 -3.39 1.47
C TYR A 48 -14.54 -2.47 1.44
N LEU A 49 -14.77 -1.18 1.21
CA LEU A 49 -13.70 -0.19 0.96
C LEU A 49 -12.76 0.01 2.18
N LEU A 50 -13.27 -0.14 3.40
CA LEU A 50 -12.51 0.01 4.63
C LEU A 50 -11.85 -1.29 5.12
N THR A 51 -11.85 -2.35 4.32
CA THR A 51 -11.14 -3.60 4.64
C THR A 51 -9.68 -3.31 4.93
N THR A 52 -9.14 -3.87 6.02
CA THR A 52 -7.78 -3.67 6.55
C THR A 52 -7.52 -2.30 7.19
N LYS A 53 -8.45 -1.36 7.10
CA LYS A 53 -8.28 0.01 7.63
C LYS A 53 -9.23 0.31 8.79
N LEU A 54 -10.29 -0.48 9.00
CA LEU A 54 -11.28 -0.26 10.05
C LEU A 54 -11.00 -1.13 11.28
N PHE A 55 -10.88 -0.49 12.44
CA PHE A 55 -10.58 -1.11 13.73
C PHE A 55 -11.62 -0.72 14.78
N CYS A 56 -11.89 -1.63 15.69
CA CYS A 56 -12.74 -1.35 16.85
C CYS A 56 -12.04 -0.37 17.79
N GLY A 57 -12.69 0.72 18.17
CA GLY A 57 -12.15 1.71 19.11
C GLY A 57 -11.92 1.14 20.51
N TYR A 58 -12.73 0.16 20.94
CA TYR A 58 -12.65 -0.41 22.28
C TYR A 58 -11.57 -1.50 22.42
N CYS A 59 -11.52 -2.48 21.53
CA CYS A 59 -10.60 -3.62 21.65
C CYS A 59 -9.46 -3.62 20.62
N ARG A 60 -9.39 -2.61 19.77
CA ARG A 60 -8.36 -2.42 18.73
C ARG A 60 -8.29 -3.53 17.68
N GLU A 61 -9.19 -4.50 17.73
CA GLU A 61 -9.24 -5.59 16.76
C GLU A 61 -9.85 -5.10 15.44
N MET A 62 -9.46 -5.74 14.34
CA MET A 62 -9.96 -5.42 13.00
C MET A 62 -11.46 -5.66 12.90
N MET A 63 -12.16 -4.77 12.21
CA MET A 63 -13.54 -4.94 11.82
C MET A 63 -13.61 -5.47 10.39
N THR A 64 -14.44 -6.47 10.17
CA THR A 64 -14.56 -7.15 8.86
C THR A 64 -15.98 -7.06 8.33
N GLY A 65 -16.11 -7.15 7.02
CA GLY A 65 -17.40 -7.18 6.36
C GLY A 65 -18.25 -8.36 6.83
N TYR A 66 -19.53 -8.10 6.97
CA TYR A 66 -20.56 -9.05 7.39
C TYR A 66 -21.84 -8.79 6.60
N GLY A 67 -22.42 -9.83 6.01
CA GLY A 67 -23.70 -9.76 5.32
C GLY A 67 -24.79 -10.39 6.15
N GLY A 68 -25.96 -9.76 6.23
CA GLY A 68 -27.16 -10.29 6.85
C GLY A 68 -28.35 -10.21 5.89
N THR A 69 -29.11 -11.28 5.76
CA THR A 69 -30.34 -11.31 4.93
C THR A 69 -31.55 -11.06 5.83
N GLY A 70 -32.27 -9.99 5.56
CA GLY A 70 -33.49 -9.67 6.28
C GLY A 70 -34.67 -10.58 5.90
N LYS A 71 -35.76 -10.52 6.66
CA LYS A 71 -37.00 -11.31 6.42
C LYS A 71 -37.59 -11.08 5.01
N SER A 72 -37.34 -9.92 4.41
CA SER A 72 -37.76 -9.56 3.05
C SER A 72 -36.88 -10.17 1.93
N GLY A 73 -35.85 -10.96 2.27
CA GLY A 73 -34.89 -11.49 1.31
C GLY A 73 -33.81 -10.50 0.88
N LYS A 74 -33.88 -9.23 1.32
CA LYS A 74 -32.87 -8.21 1.02
C LYS A 74 -31.60 -8.46 1.88
N THR A 75 -30.44 -8.47 1.21
CA THR A 75 -29.14 -8.57 1.90
C THR A 75 -28.66 -7.19 2.30
N TYR A 76 -28.29 -7.05 3.55
CA TYR A 76 -27.68 -5.84 4.12
C TYR A 76 -26.21 -6.10 4.45
N HIS A 77 -25.40 -5.08 4.29
CA HIS A 77 -23.96 -5.18 4.45
C HIS A 77 -23.49 -4.31 5.62
N TYR A 78 -22.70 -4.92 6.51
CA TYR A 78 -22.24 -4.31 7.76
C TYR A 78 -20.75 -4.53 7.96
N TYR A 79 -20.15 -3.73 8.85
CA TYR A 79 -18.87 -4.02 9.46
C TYR A 79 -19.07 -4.50 10.89
N ALA A 80 -18.41 -5.60 11.24
CA ALA A 80 -18.45 -6.17 12.59
C ALA A 80 -17.05 -6.40 13.14
N CYS A 81 -16.84 -6.11 14.42
CA CYS A 81 -15.60 -6.41 15.12
C CYS A 81 -15.37 -7.92 15.19
N ASN A 82 -14.18 -8.39 14.91
CA ASN A 82 -13.85 -9.82 14.98
C ASN A 82 -14.02 -10.37 16.41
N ASN A 83 -13.71 -9.57 17.43
CA ASN A 83 -13.93 -9.93 18.82
C ASN A 83 -15.41 -9.92 19.23
N PHE A 84 -16.26 -9.12 18.59
CA PHE A 84 -17.71 -9.20 18.75
C PHE A 84 -18.22 -10.57 18.27
N LYS A 85 -17.81 -11.02 17.10
CA LYS A 85 -18.15 -12.35 16.57
C LYS A 85 -17.73 -13.49 17.51
N ARG A 86 -16.67 -13.27 18.30
CA ARG A 86 -16.17 -14.22 19.31
C ARG A 86 -16.73 -13.97 20.72
N ARG A 87 -17.74 -13.10 20.88
CA ARG A 87 -18.34 -12.68 22.16
C ARG A 87 -17.36 -12.08 23.17
N LYS A 88 -16.24 -11.51 22.70
CA LYS A 88 -15.20 -10.86 23.52
C LYS A 88 -15.25 -9.34 23.48
N CYS A 89 -16.14 -8.75 22.69
CA CYS A 89 -16.33 -7.31 22.58
C CYS A 89 -17.81 -6.99 22.41
N LYS A 90 -18.26 -5.86 22.97
CA LYS A 90 -19.66 -5.41 22.91
C LYS A 90 -19.90 -4.36 21.82
N LYS A 91 -18.92 -4.11 20.93
CA LYS A 91 -19.04 -3.10 19.85
C LYS A 91 -20.22 -3.46 18.93
N LYS A 92 -21.18 -2.56 18.80
CA LYS A 92 -22.31 -2.71 17.86
C LYS A 92 -21.79 -2.79 16.40
N VAL A 93 -22.50 -3.52 15.57
CA VAL A 93 -22.25 -3.55 14.12
C VAL A 93 -22.65 -2.21 13.51
N ILE A 94 -22.04 -1.85 12.37
CA ILE A 94 -22.36 -0.61 11.65
C ILE A 94 -22.65 -0.91 10.19
N SER A 95 -23.62 -0.20 9.59
CA SER A 95 -23.90 -0.28 8.15
C SER A 95 -22.64 0.08 7.34
N LYS A 96 -22.35 -0.73 6.31
CA LYS A 96 -21.26 -0.51 5.37
C LYS A 96 -21.35 0.87 4.72
N GLU A 97 -22.52 1.17 4.12
CA GLU A 97 -22.75 2.41 3.40
C GLU A 97 -22.56 3.64 4.29
N LYS A 98 -23.18 3.63 5.49
CA LYS A 98 -23.10 4.76 6.43
C LYS A 98 -21.67 5.12 6.80
N ILE A 99 -20.85 4.13 7.19
CA ILE A 99 -19.48 4.41 7.65
C ILE A 99 -18.54 4.73 6.48
N GLU A 100 -18.68 4.06 5.32
CA GLU A 100 -17.87 4.35 4.15
C GLU A 100 -18.13 5.76 3.63
N ASP A 101 -19.39 6.16 3.48
CA ASP A 101 -19.78 7.49 3.03
C ASP A 101 -19.30 8.59 3.98
N ARG A 102 -19.44 8.35 5.29
CA ARG A 102 -18.97 9.30 6.28
C ARG A 102 -17.46 9.48 6.27
N VAL A 103 -16.72 8.39 6.22
CA VAL A 103 -15.25 8.43 6.13
C VAL A 103 -14.80 9.12 4.83
N VAL A 104 -15.42 8.80 3.69
CA VAL A 104 -15.12 9.45 2.41
C VAL A 104 -15.41 10.94 2.46
N LEU A 105 -16.54 11.35 3.06
CA LEU A 105 -16.90 12.75 3.20
C LEU A 105 -15.84 13.52 4.00
N GLU A 106 -15.40 12.98 5.13
CA GLU A 106 -14.39 13.62 5.97
C GLU A 106 -13.02 13.68 5.28
N CYS A 107 -12.61 12.60 4.60
CA CYS A 107 -11.37 12.61 3.81
C CYS A 107 -11.46 13.60 2.63
N ARG A 108 -12.63 13.77 2.00
CA ARG A 108 -12.83 14.70 0.89
C ARG A 108 -12.66 16.16 1.30
N LYS A 109 -12.98 16.53 2.54
CA LYS A 109 -12.74 17.87 3.08
C LYS A 109 -11.25 18.25 3.07
N LEU A 110 -10.35 17.27 3.05
CA LEU A 110 -8.91 17.50 2.99
C LEU A 110 -8.43 17.90 1.58
N LEU A 111 -9.25 17.72 0.54
CA LEU A 111 -8.94 18.09 -0.84
C LEU A 111 -9.14 19.61 -1.08
N THR A 112 -8.54 20.45 -0.24
CA THR A 112 -8.44 21.89 -0.45
C THR A 112 -7.37 22.21 -1.50
N ASP A 113 -7.46 23.37 -2.15
CA ASP A 113 -6.45 23.78 -3.15
C ASP A 113 -5.04 23.80 -2.55
N SER A 114 -4.89 24.31 -1.34
CA SER A 114 -3.61 24.34 -0.63
C SER A 114 -3.03 22.92 -0.39
N ASN A 115 -3.85 21.98 0.04
CA ASN A 115 -3.41 20.60 0.26
C ASN A 115 -3.07 19.88 -1.05
N ILE A 116 -3.85 20.14 -2.11
CA ILE A 116 -3.61 19.56 -3.45
C ILE A 116 -2.25 20.04 -3.97
N GLU A 117 -1.95 21.33 -3.89
CA GLU A 117 -0.66 21.87 -4.32
C GLU A 117 0.51 21.29 -3.50
N ARG A 118 0.37 21.22 -2.18
CA ARG A 118 1.39 20.67 -1.31
C ARG A 118 1.66 19.20 -1.60
N ILE A 119 0.61 18.39 -1.76
CA ILE A 119 0.74 16.95 -2.08
C ILE A 119 1.39 16.78 -3.46
N ALA A 120 0.95 17.56 -4.46
CA ALA A 120 1.49 17.47 -5.80
C ALA A 120 2.99 17.83 -5.85
N ALA A 121 3.42 18.84 -5.12
CA ALA A 121 4.81 19.23 -5.00
C ALA A 121 5.64 18.13 -4.31
N SER A 122 5.17 17.62 -3.16
CA SER A 122 5.88 16.58 -2.40
C SER A 122 6.00 15.26 -3.18
N VAL A 123 4.95 14.84 -3.89
CA VAL A 123 5.01 13.61 -4.72
C VAL A 123 6.00 13.78 -5.87
N SER A 124 6.01 14.94 -6.54
CA SER A 124 6.97 15.23 -7.62
C SER A 124 8.41 15.19 -7.09
N GLU A 125 8.68 15.83 -5.95
CA GLU A 125 9.99 15.84 -5.31
C GLU A 125 10.46 14.43 -4.94
N VAL A 126 9.60 13.61 -4.34
CA VAL A 126 9.90 12.21 -4.03
C VAL A 126 10.17 11.39 -5.29
N CYS A 127 9.39 11.59 -6.36
CA CYS A 127 9.62 10.92 -7.64
C CYS A 127 10.96 11.34 -8.25
N GLU A 128 11.34 12.60 -8.15
CA GLU A 128 12.63 13.11 -8.63
C GLU A 128 13.80 12.56 -7.82
N SER A 129 13.70 12.58 -6.49
CA SER A 129 14.75 12.06 -5.61
C SER A 129 14.99 10.55 -5.78
N ASN A 130 13.94 9.80 -6.14
CA ASN A 130 14.00 8.36 -6.35
C ASN A 130 14.38 7.95 -7.79
N ARG A 131 14.63 8.90 -8.70
CA ARG A 131 15.06 8.60 -10.08
C ARG A 131 16.36 7.82 -10.14
N ASP A 132 17.29 8.08 -9.22
CA ASP A 132 18.59 7.42 -9.20
C ASP A 132 18.61 6.26 -8.19
N THR A 133 17.92 5.17 -8.55
CA THR A 133 18.01 3.92 -7.78
C THR A 133 19.44 3.38 -7.73
N ALA A 134 19.74 2.56 -6.73
CA ALA A 134 21.06 1.92 -6.63
C ALA A 134 21.44 1.14 -7.90
N SER A 135 20.46 0.54 -8.59
CA SER A 135 20.67 -0.14 -9.87
C SER A 135 21.10 0.83 -10.96
N ILE A 136 20.41 1.95 -11.13
CA ILE A 136 20.74 2.99 -12.13
C ILE A 136 22.11 3.60 -11.85
N LYS A 137 22.41 3.92 -10.58
CA LYS A 137 23.75 4.44 -10.20
C LYS A 137 24.84 3.46 -10.56
N ARG A 138 24.64 2.16 -10.32
CA ARG A 138 25.62 1.12 -10.68
C ARG A 138 25.81 1.01 -12.17
N ILE A 139 24.74 1.02 -12.97
CA ILE A 139 24.83 0.94 -14.44
C ILE A 139 25.54 2.18 -15.00
N ARG A 140 25.21 3.38 -14.51
CA ARG A 140 25.90 4.61 -14.92
C ARG A 140 27.40 4.59 -14.59
N ALA A 141 27.76 4.09 -13.41
CA ALA A 141 29.17 3.93 -13.04
C ALA A 141 29.90 2.95 -13.98
N ALA A 142 29.27 1.83 -14.34
CA ALA A 142 29.83 0.87 -15.28
C ALA A 142 30.00 1.46 -16.69
N ILE A 143 29.06 2.27 -17.18
CA ILE A 143 29.19 3.00 -18.45
C ILE A 143 30.36 3.96 -18.38
N GLN A 144 30.52 4.72 -17.31
CA GLN A 144 31.63 5.65 -17.14
C GLN A 144 32.98 4.92 -17.07
N GLU A 145 33.04 3.75 -16.43
CA GLU A 145 34.24 2.91 -16.43
C GLU A 145 34.60 2.40 -17.83
N ALA A 146 33.60 1.96 -18.61
CA ALA A 146 33.79 1.55 -20.00
C ALA A 146 34.30 2.72 -20.87
N ASP A 147 33.73 3.93 -20.69
CA ASP A 147 34.18 5.13 -21.40
C ASP A 147 35.64 5.46 -21.08
N THR A 148 36.03 5.41 -19.82
CA THR A 148 37.39 5.66 -19.37
C THR A 148 38.36 4.61 -19.95
N ALA A 149 37.93 3.34 -20.00
CA ALA A 149 38.73 2.28 -20.61
C ALA A 149 38.93 2.47 -22.11
N ILE A 150 37.87 2.85 -22.83
CA ILE A 150 37.92 3.17 -24.26
C ILE A 150 38.88 4.35 -24.52
N GLU A 151 38.78 5.41 -23.75
CA GLU A 151 39.66 6.58 -23.88
C GLU A 151 41.13 6.22 -23.65
N ASN A 152 41.42 5.39 -22.66
CA ASN A 152 42.78 4.92 -22.40
C ASN A 152 43.33 4.02 -23.52
N LEU A 153 42.48 3.19 -24.14
CA LEU A 153 42.84 2.39 -25.30
C LEU A 153 43.14 3.26 -26.54
N TRP A 154 42.36 4.31 -26.76
CA TRP A 154 42.65 5.29 -27.82
C TRP A 154 43.97 5.98 -27.60
N LYS A 155 44.29 6.44 -26.40
CA LYS A 155 45.60 7.03 -26.07
C LYS A 155 46.76 6.07 -26.30
N ALA A 156 46.59 4.76 -26.08
CA ALA A 156 47.59 3.75 -26.34
C ALA A 156 47.77 3.51 -27.83
N LEU A 157 46.69 3.51 -28.60
CA LEU A 157 46.74 3.40 -30.09
C LEU A 157 47.48 4.57 -30.72
N GLU A 158 47.22 5.83 -30.26
CA GLU A 158 47.92 7.03 -30.70
C GLU A 158 49.45 6.98 -30.45
N ARG A 159 49.88 6.22 -29.45
CA ARG A 159 51.30 5.99 -29.14
C ARG A 159 51.93 4.89 -29.98
N GLY A 160 51.19 4.32 -30.93
CA GLY A 160 51.73 3.32 -31.87
C GLY A 160 51.88 1.92 -31.30
N GLN A 161 51.17 1.57 -30.24
CA GLN A 161 51.21 0.23 -29.62
C GLN A 161 50.23 -0.70 -30.33
N ALA A 162 50.65 -1.93 -30.66
CA ALA A 162 49.89 -3.11 -31.11
C ALA A 162 48.44 -2.83 -31.63
N ALA A 163 48.32 -2.13 -32.76
CA ALA A 163 47.08 -1.56 -33.29
C ALA A 163 45.94 -2.58 -33.40
N ASP A 164 46.19 -3.78 -33.92
CA ASP A 164 45.16 -4.79 -34.15
C ASP A 164 44.51 -5.27 -32.83
N MET A 165 45.32 -5.55 -31.80
CA MET A 165 44.81 -5.99 -30.47
C MET A 165 44.08 -4.88 -29.74
N ILE A 166 44.47 -3.62 -29.92
CA ILE A 166 43.82 -2.48 -29.28
C ILE A 166 42.47 -2.21 -29.93
N THR A 167 42.39 -2.30 -31.25
CA THR A 167 41.15 -2.10 -32.00
C THR A 167 40.09 -3.12 -31.58
N GLU A 168 40.45 -4.41 -31.53
CA GLU A 168 39.53 -5.48 -31.05
C GLU A 168 38.99 -5.20 -29.61
N ARG A 169 39.87 -4.72 -28.72
CA ARG A 169 39.48 -4.36 -27.36
C ARG A 169 38.58 -3.14 -27.32
N ILE A 170 38.79 -2.14 -28.18
CA ILE A 170 37.91 -0.98 -28.28
C ILE A 170 36.51 -1.41 -28.73
N GLU A 171 36.41 -2.23 -29.78
CA GLU A 171 35.16 -2.75 -30.29
C GLU A 171 34.38 -3.52 -29.20
N LYS A 172 35.09 -4.40 -28.46
CA LYS A 172 34.48 -5.13 -27.34
C LYS A 172 33.95 -4.21 -26.25
N ARG A 173 34.70 -3.18 -25.86
CA ARG A 173 34.26 -2.22 -24.83
C ARG A 173 33.13 -1.32 -25.33
N GLN A 174 33.10 -0.99 -26.60
CA GLN A 174 32.00 -0.24 -27.21
C GLN A 174 30.69 -1.06 -27.18
N HIS A 175 30.76 -2.33 -27.52
CA HIS A 175 29.62 -3.24 -27.46
C HIS A 175 29.09 -3.40 -26.01
N GLU A 176 30.00 -3.60 -25.05
CA GLU A 176 29.67 -3.66 -23.64
C GLU A 176 28.96 -2.36 -23.15
N LYS A 177 29.44 -1.19 -23.60
CA LYS A 177 28.80 0.09 -23.31
C LYS A 177 27.41 0.20 -23.91
N GLU A 178 27.22 -0.24 -25.17
CA GLU A 178 25.90 -0.25 -25.83
C GLU A 178 24.90 -1.14 -25.07
N GLU A 179 25.33 -2.33 -24.62
CA GLU A 179 24.48 -3.21 -23.79
C GLU A 179 24.10 -2.56 -22.46
N LEU A 180 25.05 -1.90 -21.78
CA LEU A 180 24.80 -1.17 -20.54
C LEU A 180 23.86 0.01 -20.76
N GLN A 181 23.96 0.73 -21.88
CA GLN A 181 23.03 1.80 -22.24
C GLN A 181 21.62 1.28 -22.50
N ALA A 182 21.49 0.14 -23.17
CA ALA A 182 20.21 -0.51 -23.36
C ALA A 182 19.59 -0.94 -22.01
N GLN A 183 20.38 -1.52 -21.11
CA GLN A 183 19.94 -1.87 -19.76
C GLN A 183 19.50 -0.63 -18.98
N LEU A 184 20.23 0.47 -19.06
CA LEU A 184 19.88 1.73 -18.43
C LEU A 184 18.53 2.26 -18.92
N ALA A 185 18.30 2.22 -20.23
CA ALA A 185 17.03 2.65 -20.82
C ALA A 185 15.84 1.80 -20.30
N VAL A 186 16.03 0.48 -20.20
CA VAL A 186 15.01 -0.43 -19.65
C VAL A 186 14.73 -0.13 -18.17
N GLU A 187 15.78 0.07 -17.36
CA GLU A 187 15.60 0.39 -15.93
C GLU A 187 14.94 1.77 -15.72
N MET A 188 15.28 2.75 -16.53
CA MET A 188 14.64 4.07 -16.50
C MET A 188 13.16 4.00 -16.94
N ALA A 189 12.85 3.17 -17.95
CA ALA A 189 11.46 2.98 -18.41
C ALA A 189 10.56 2.29 -17.36
N LYS A 190 11.12 1.49 -16.45
CA LYS A 190 10.39 0.86 -15.35
C LYS A 190 9.96 1.86 -14.26
N GLN A 191 10.55 3.04 -14.23
CA GLN A 191 10.25 4.03 -13.21
C GLN A 191 8.97 4.76 -13.53
N VAL A 192 8.02 4.70 -12.60
CA VAL A 192 6.81 5.53 -12.65
C VAL A 192 7.18 6.94 -12.19
N THR A 193 7.24 7.89 -13.11
CA THR A 193 7.46 9.30 -12.79
C THR A 193 6.12 10.04 -12.83
N LEU A 194 5.65 10.47 -11.67
CA LEU A 194 4.46 11.32 -11.57
C LEU A 194 4.90 12.78 -11.52
N THR A 195 4.37 13.57 -12.43
CA THR A 195 4.60 15.03 -12.45
C THR A 195 3.56 15.75 -11.58
N ALA A 196 3.91 16.90 -11.01
CA ALA A 196 2.99 17.71 -10.21
C ALA A 196 1.66 18.02 -10.93
N PRO A 197 1.61 18.37 -12.23
CA PRO A 197 0.35 18.53 -12.95
C PRO A 197 -0.52 17.27 -13.01
N GLN A 198 0.09 16.09 -13.21
CA GLN A 198 -0.66 14.83 -13.23
C GLN A 198 -1.28 14.50 -11.87
N VAL A 199 -0.50 14.66 -10.79
CA VAL A 199 -0.99 14.47 -9.42
C VAL A 199 -2.13 15.46 -9.12
N ARG A 200 -1.95 16.71 -9.50
CA ARG A 200 -2.97 17.76 -9.36
C ARG A 200 -4.27 17.40 -10.08
N ALA A 201 -4.18 17.07 -11.35
CA ALA A 201 -5.35 16.67 -12.16
C ALA A 201 -6.09 15.50 -11.53
N TYR A 202 -5.37 14.50 -11.02
CA TYR A 202 -5.95 13.34 -10.35
C TYR A 202 -6.65 13.73 -9.04
N LEU A 203 -6.04 14.54 -8.19
CA LEU A 203 -6.65 15.00 -6.93
C LEU A 203 -7.90 15.87 -7.18
N TYR A 204 -7.88 16.73 -8.20
CA TYR A 204 -9.06 17.48 -8.62
C TYR A 204 -10.18 16.55 -9.13
N SER A 205 -9.87 15.51 -9.88
CA SER A 205 -10.87 14.53 -10.33
C SER A 205 -11.54 13.81 -9.15
N LEU A 206 -10.79 13.49 -8.09
CA LEU A 206 -11.34 12.92 -6.85
C LEU A 206 -12.24 13.92 -6.09
N ARG A 207 -11.86 15.20 -6.10
CA ARG A 207 -12.65 16.26 -5.46
C ARG A 207 -13.98 16.52 -6.16
N GLN A 208 -13.98 16.52 -7.50
CA GLN A 208 -15.14 16.85 -8.33
C GLN A 208 -15.97 15.64 -8.73
N GLY A 209 -15.41 14.44 -8.63
CA GLY A 209 -16.07 13.20 -9.06
C GLY A 209 -17.34 12.86 -8.28
N ASP A 210 -18.16 12.00 -8.84
CA ASP A 210 -19.42 11.56 -8.23
C ASP A 210 -19.15 10.92 -6.86
N LYS A 211 -19.93 11.33 -5.87
CA LYS A 211 -19.86 10.80 -4.50
C LYS A 211 -20.23 9.32 -4.42
N ASN A 212 -21.00 8.82 -5.36
CA ASN A 212 -21.47 7.43 -5.41
C ASN A 212 -20.52 6.53 -6.19
N ASP A 213 -19.56 7.09 -6.95
CA ASP A 213 -18.61 6.28 -7.70
C ASP A 213 -17.62 5.58 -6.73
N GLU A 214 -17.66 4.25 -6.74
CA GLU A 214 -16.79 3.42 -5.89
C GLU A 214 -15.30 3.61 -6.18
N ASN A 215 -14.91 3.93 -7.41
CA ASN A 215 -13.52 4.19 -7.76
C ASN A 215 -13.04 5.50 -7.15
N ILE A 216 -13.90 6.53 -7.13
CA ILE A 216 -13.61 7.81 -6.47
C ILE A 216 -13.50 7.60 -4.96
N LYS A 217 -14.47 6.90 -4.33
CA LYS A 217 -14.42 6.56 -2.90
C LYS A 217 -13.13 5.81 -2.55
N ARG A 218 -12.78 4.79 -3.33
CA ARG A 218 -11.56 3.99 -3.16
C ARG A 218 -10.30 4.84 -3.30
N GLY A 219 -10.24 5.72 -4.31
CA GLY A 219 -9.13 6.66 -4.52
C GLY A 219 -8.90 7.53 -3.30
N ILE A 220 -9.94 8.16 -2.79
CA ILE A 220 -9.90 9.02 -1.59
C ILE A 220 -9.41 8.24 -0.35
N ILE A 221 -10.00 7.07 -0.09
CA ILE A 221 -9.63 6.20 1.04
C ILE A 221 -8.17 5.76 0.96
N ASN A 222 -7.69 5.40 -0.23
CA ASN A 222 -6.32 4.93 -0.40
C ASN A 222 -5.27 6.03 -0.22
N ILE A 223 -5.57 7.24 -0.66
CA ILE A 223 -4.64 8.38 -0.54
C ILE A 223 -4.57 8.89 0.89
N PHE A 224 -5.71 9.13 1.51
CA PHE A 224 -5.75 9.87 2.77
C PHE A 224 -5.79 8.98 4.01
N LEU A 225 -6.41 7.79 3.93
CA LEU A 225 -6.73 7.01 5.10
C LEU A 225 -5.69 5.93 5.40
N ARG A 226 -5.09 5.99 6.59
CA ARG A 226 -4.25 4.94 7.16
C ARG A 226 -5.06 3.95 7.98
N ALA A 227 -5.89 4.46 8.90
CA ALA A 227 -6.74 3.66 9.78
C ALA A 227 -7.94 4.45 10.28
N VAL A 228 -9.01 3.74 10.64
CA VAL A 228 -10.19 4.26 11.33
C VAL A 228 -10.39 3.46 12.61
N TYR A 229 -10.53 4.13 13.74
CA TYR A 229 -10.94 3.53 15.01
C TYR A 229 -12.38 3.93 15.29
N LEU A 230 -13.28 2.95 15.27
CA LEU A 230 -14.72 3.17 15.38
C LEU A 230 -15.22 2.84 16.79
N TYR A 231 -15.85 3.83 17.42
CA TYR A 231 -16.62 3.72 18.67
C TYR A 231 -18.11 3.70 18.35
N ASP A 232 -18.97 3.70 19.35
CA ASP A 232 -20.42 3.72 19.12
C ASP A 232 -20.95 5.15 18.87
N ASP A 233 -20.28 6.16 19.41
CA ASP A 233 -20.63 7.58 19.37
C ASP A 233 -19.70 8.43 18.49
N ARG A 234 -18.53 7.90 18.11
CA ARG A 234 -17.50 8.64 17.38
C ARG A 234 -16.60 7.72 16.57
N PHE A 235 -15.82 8.30 15.69
CA PHE A 235 -14.71 7.61 15.04
C PHE A 235 -13.46 8.51 14.95
N THR A 236 -12.31 7.88 14.99
CA THR A 236 -11.02 8.56 14.87
C THR A 236 -10.36 8.15 13.57
N LEU A 237 -10.05 9.14 12.74
CA LEU A 237 -9.30 8.96 11.50
C LEU A 237 -7.80 9.13 11.77
N VAL A 238 -7.03 8.18 11.29
CA VAL A 238 -5.57 8.29 11.20
C VAL A 238 -5.23 8.45 9.72
N LEU A 239 -4.68 9.60 9.37
CA LEU A 239 -4.38 9.94 8.00
C LEU A 239 -2.97 9.51 7.59
N ASN A 240 -2.76 9.32 6.31
CA ASN A 240 -1.43 9.14 5.75
C ASN A 240 -0.66 10.46 5.83
N GLY A 241 0.58 10.41 6.33
CA GLY A 241 1.43 11.60 6.44
C GLY A 241 1.05 12.61 7.53
N SER A 242 0.15 12.23 8.46
CA SER A 242 -0.16 13.02 9.65
C SER A 242 0.06 12.16 10.90
N ASP A 243 0.77 12.71 11.88
CA ASP A 243 0.99 12.06 13.17
C ASP A 243 -0.17 12.30 14.15
N THR A 244 -1.03 13.28 13.86
CA THR A 244 -2.17 13.62 14.71
C THR A 244 -3.44 12.96 14.21
N PRO A 245 -4.11 12.11 15.02
CA PRO A 245 -5.41 11.54 14.69
C PRO A 245 -6.50 12.62 14.76
N ILE A 246 -7.48 12.55 13.86
CA ILE A 246 -8.66 13.42 13.84
C ILE A 246 -9.83 12.64 14.42
N THR A 247 -10.39 13.12 15.54
CA THR A 247 -11.59 12.51 16.12
C THR A 247 -12.82 13.29 15.68
N ILE A 248 -13.85 12.58 15.28
CA ILE A 248 -15.13 13.11 14.82
C ILE A 248 -16.20 12.53 15.74
N ASP A 249 -16.84 13.40 16.52
CA ASP A 249 -17.76 13.06 17.61
C ASP A 249 -19.19 13.05 17.12
N ASP A 250 -19.57 12.89 15.95
CA ASP A 250 -20.95 12.90 15.49
C ASP A 250 -21.20 11.76 14.51
N ILE A 251 -21.53 10.60 15.04
CA ILE A 251 -22.07 9.51 14.26
C ILE A 251 -23.52 9.36 14.67
N LEU A 252 -24.42 9.79 13.81
CA LEU A 252 -25.83 9.47 13.88
C LEU A 252 -25.99 7.95 13.71
N LEU A 253 -25.84 7.22 14.80
CA LEU A 253 -26.06 5.77 14.88
C LEU A 253 -27.50 5.44 15.24
N ASP A 254 -28.32 6.46 15.56
CA ASP A 254 -29.60 6.33 16.22
C ASP A 254 -30.73 5.69 15.38
N GLU A 255 -30.49 5.42 14.09
CA GLU A 255 -31.57 4.88 13.24
C GLU A 255 -31.45 3.38 12.93
N ILE A 256 -30.59 2.63 13.62
CA ILE A 256 -30.41 1.18 13.34
C ILE A 256 -31.28 0.33 14.30
N GLU A 257 -31.82 0.89 15.35
CA GLU A 257 -32.42 0.11 16.45
C GLU A 257 -33.77 -0.55 16.12
N GLU A 258 -34.52 -0.08 15.13
CA GLU A 258 -35.88 -0.65 14.89
C GLU A 258 -35.91 -1.89 13.99
N GLY A 259 -34.80 -2.29 13.34
CA GLY A 259 -34.76 -3.40 12.37
C GLY A 259 -34.05 -4.67 12.82
N LEU A 260 -33.27 -4.65 13.90
CA LEU A 260 -32.28 -5.70 14.22
C LEU A 260 -32.53 -6.46 15.55
N GLU A 261 -33.47 -6.07 16.37
CA GLU A 261 -33.74 -6.79 17.63
C GLU A 261 -34.35 -8.18 17.43
N GLY A 262 -34.76 -8.55 16.22
CA GLY A 262 -35.45 -9.81 15.95
C GLY A 262 -34.57 -10.99 15.47
N ASP A 263 -33.33 -10.78 14.97
CA ASP A 263 -32.64 -11.81 14.18
C ASP A 263 -31.22 -12.22 14.63
N LEU A 264 -30.66 -11.63 15.69
CA LEU A 264 -29.32 -12.00 16.18
C LEU A 264 -29.33 -13.22 17.14
N THR A 265 -30.49 -13.70 17.54
CA THR A 265 -30.64 -14.84 18.46
C THR A 265 -30.87 -16.19 17.77
N SER A 266 -31.08 -16.23 16.45
CA SER A 266 -31.43 -17.46 15.72
C SER A 266 -30.34 -17.99 14.78
N CYS A 267 -29.07 -17.77 15.08
CA CYS A 267 -27.99 -18.51 14.39
C CYS A 267 -27.66 -19.82 15.13
N GLU A 268 -28.64 -20.71 15.25
CA GLU A 268 -28.43 -22.10 15.75
C GLU A 268 -27.72 -23.01 14.73
N GLY A 269 -27.36 -22.51 13.55
CA GLY A 269 -26.80 -23.31 12.46
C GLY A 269 -25.27 -23.33 12.32
N CYS A 270 -24.50 -22.70 13.20
CA CYS A 270 -23.02 -22.65 13.08
C CYS A 270 -22.25 -23.58 14.04
N SER A 271 -22.92 -24.61 14.59
CA SER A 271 -22.28 -25.52 15.56
C SER A 271 -21.75 -26.84 15.00
N SER A 272 -21.65 -27.03 13.68
CA SER A 272 -21.21 -28.31 13.12
C SER A 272 -20.16 -28.18 12.03
N LEU A 273 -18.97 -27.63 12.35
CA LEU A 273 -17.76 -27.83 11.54
C LEU A 273 -16.48 -27.56 12.36
N VAL A 274 -16.40 -28.12 13.58
CA VAL A 274 -15.12 -28.33 14.27
C VAL A 274 -15.24 -29.66 15.05
N ALA A 275 -15.13 -30.75 14.34
CA ALA A 275 -14.68 -32.03 14.86
C ALA A 275 -14.11 -32.77 13.68
N ASP A 276 -12.93 -33.36 13.89
CA ASP A 276 -12.16 -34.27 13.06
C ASP A 276 -11.07 -33.64 12.20
N ALA A 277 -9.89 -33.58 12.83
CA ALA A 277 -8.62 -33.96 12.20
C ALA A 277 -7.64 -34.41 13.30
N PRO A 278 -6.95 -35.55 13.09
CA PRO A 278 -6.07 -36.22 14.06
C PRO A 278 -4.77 -35.48 14.31
#